data_42af4c43e557f6f88c4de41b523de965
#
_entry.id   42af4c43e557f6f88c4de41b523de965
#
_cell.length_a   1.000
_cell.length_b   1.000
_cell.length_c   1.000
_cell.angle_alpha   90.00
_cell.angle_beta   90.00
_cell.angle_gamma   90.00
#
_symmetry.space_group_name_H-M   'P 1'
#
loop_
_entity.id
_entity.type
_entity.pdbx_description
1 polymer ?
#
loop_
_entity_poly.entity_id
_entity_poly.type
_entity_poly.pdbx_seq_one_letter_code
_entity_poly.pdbx_strand_id
1 'polypeptide(L)'
;MAWLAAARLNCCKLSACDPKRPFVRGLNLRMTDSQDIPWKRISIEAAAVVASILLAFGIDAWWEDRADSIEEAEILMALKREFEANLVTLEEQVAYREAVRASANTILQAAAGKIQLEPAEFDRLLGDILWTGWLDLSSGALGSLLQSGKLSLIKNRKLGEHLAALPYWLDSTARVEEFELRRLDTDQFPFFSEHAYLPQIYNTYTDQPGTGDYPNPSALPTSETRDHTDLLQNRKFVGMISIEHNDHNDAIWSYGILKEKLETAIHMIESELAGRE
;
A
#
# COMPACT_ATOMS: atom_id res chain seq x y z
N MET A 1 34.11 -11.50 -19.58
CA MET A 1 34.91 -11.17 -20.79
C MET A 1 35.67 -9.92 -20.45
N ALA A 2 36.89 -10.16 -19.99
CA ALA A 2 38.15 -9.94 -20.69
C ALA A 2 38.52 -8.45 -20.73
N TRP A 3 39.48 -8.10 -19.88
CA TRP A 3 40.73 -7.44 -20.28
C TRP A 3 41.76 -7.63 -19.17
N LEU A 4 42.60 -8.62 -19.39
CA LEU A 4 43.90 -8.88 -18.77
C LEU A 4 44.97 -8.56 -19.84
N ALA A 5 46.18 -8.29 -19.33
CA ALA A 5 47.48 -8.16 -20.01
C ALA A 5 47.87 -6.74 -20.39
N ALA A 6 49.07 -6.25 -20.15
CA ALA A 6 50.32 -6.97 -20.04
C ALA A 6 51.38 -6.06 -19.39
N ALA A 7 52.08 -6.57 -18.41
CA ALA A 7 53.42 -6.10 -18.02
C ALA A 7 54.45 -6.95 -18.74
N ARG A 8 55.33 -6.37 -19.50
CA ARG A 8 56.58 -7.03 -20.00
C ARG A 8 57.77 -6.17 -19.60
N LEU A 9 58.49 -6.75 -18.65
CA LEU A 9 59.96 -6.92 -18.63
C LEU A 9 60.74 -6.32 -19.80
N ASN A 10 61.71 -5.51 -19.46
CA ASN A 10 62.96 -5.48 -20.21
C ASN A 10 64.16 -5.53 -19.27
N CYS A 11 64.84 -6.62 -19.41
CA CYS A 11 66.09 -6.98 -18.78
C CYS A 11 67.22 -6.76 -19.77
N CYS A 12 68.40 -6.48 -19.24
CA CYS A 12 69.73 -6.57 -19.85
C CYS A 12 70.31 -5.39 -20.63
N LYS A 13 71.35 -4.81 -20.07
CA LYS A 13 72.68 -5.05 -20.66
C LYS A 13 73.81 -4.80 -19.65
N LEU A 14 74.54 -5.86 -19.43
CA LEU A 14 75.87 -5.87 -18.84
C LEU A 14 76.85 -5.07 -19.72
N SER A 15 77.72 -4.31 -19.11
CA SER A 15 79.10 -4.19 -19.63
C SER A 15 80.07 -3.65 -18.61
N ALA A 16 81.16 -4.39 -18.44
CA ALA A 16 82.48 -4.02 -18.06
C ALA A 16 82.82 -3.74 -16.60
N CYS A 17 83.40 -4.76 -15.93
CA CYS A 17 84.34 -4.62 -14.84
C CYS A 17 85.60 -3.90 -15.25
N ASP A 18 86.01 -2.90 -14.52
CA ASP A 18 87.40 -2.40 -14.53
C ASP A 18 87.96 -2.51 -13.10
N PRO A 19 89.03 -3.35 -12.89
CA PRO A 19 89.60 -3.55 -11.57
C PRO A 19 90.86 -2.67 -11.37
N LYS A 20 90.74 -1.44 -11.01
CA LYS A 20 91.92 -0.70 -10.43
C LYS A 20 91.51 0.74 -10.05
N ARG A 21 91.06 0.93 -8.79
CA ARG A 21 91.33 2.16 -8.09
C ARG A 21 91.36 1.93 -6.58
N PRO A 22 92.23 2.64 -5.87
CA PRO A 22 92.68 2.28 -4.52
C PRO A 22 91.72 2.79 -3.45
N PHE A 23 91.75 2.08 -2.39
CA PHE A 23 91.28 2.35 -1.04
C PHE A 23 91.40 3.82 -0.63
N VAL A 24 90.27 4.49 -0.46
CA VAL A 24 90.25 5.84 0.19
C VAL A 24 89.33 5.79 1.40
N ARG A 25 89.98 5.84 2.51
CA ARG A 25 89.64 6.50 3.79
C ARG A 25 88.20 6.49 4.26
N GLY A 26 88.11 5.97 5.45
CA GLY A 26 86.97 5.99 6.37
C GLY A 26 86.01 7.18 6.25
N LEU A 27 84.80 6.87 5.95
CA LEU A 27 83.69 7.75 6.31
C LEU A 27 83.43 7.57 7.80
N ASN A 28 83.82 8.59 8.55
CA ASN A 28 83.33 8.79 9.89
C ASN A 28 81.81 9.07 9.75
N LEU A 29 81.05 8.06 9.92
CA LEU A 29 79.60 8.20 10.23
C LEU A 29 79.58 8.90 11.62
N ARG A 30 79.54 10.23 11.62
CA ARG A 30 78.98 10.93 12.77
C ARG A 30 77.64 10.32 13.04
N MET A 31 77.51 9.59 14.11
CA MET A 31 76.20 9.35 14.76
C MET A 31 75.63 10.74 15.04
N THR A 32 74.72 11.11 14.17
CA THR A 32 73.90 12.28 14.40
C THR A 32 73.14 12.05 15.69
N ASP A 33 73.34 12.97 16.57
CA ASP A 33 72.67 13.27 17.83
C ASP A 33 71.26 12.63 17.81
N SER A 34 70.95 11.86 18.82
CA SER A 34 69.59 11.40 19.10
C SER A 34 68.75 12.67 19.38
N GLN A 35 68.16 13.23 18.32
CA GLN A 35 67.13 14.27 18.48
C GLN A 35 66.03 13.66 19.34
N ASP A 36 65.90 14.17 20.56
CA ASP A 36 64.78 13.85 21.43
C ASP A 36 63.48 14.06 20.62
N ILE A 37 62.85 12.97 20.23
CA ILE A 37 61.59 13.02 19.48
C ILE A 37 60.59 13.77 20.35
N PRO A 38 60.03 14.89 19.90
CA PRO A 38 59.14 15.70 20.72
C PRO A 38 57.77 15.02 20.83
N TRP A 39 57.72 13.94 21.59
CA TRP A 39 56.50 13.11 21.76
C TRP A 39 55.26 13.91 22.11
N LYS A 40 55.41 15.00 22.90
CA LYS A 40 54.31 15.91 23.25
C LYS A 40 53.71 16.60 22.02
N ARG A 41 54.54 17.04 21.08
CA ARG A 41 54.11 17.69 19.86
C ARG A 41 53.41 16.70 18.92
N ILE A 42 53.99 15.52 18.75
CA ILE A 42 53.42 14.43 17.94
C ILE A 42 52.07 13.97 18.49
N SER A 43 51.96 13.86 19.82
CA SER A 43 50.70 13.50 20.48
C SER A 43 49.59 14.54 20.25
N ILE A 44 49.95 15.85 20.31
CA ILE A 44 48.99 16.92 20.04
C ILE A 44 48.56 16.95 18.58
N GLU A 45 49.51 16.78 17.65
CA GLU A 45 49.22 16.71 16.20
C GLU A 45 48.35 15.49 15.89
N ALA A 46 48.63 14.32 16.44
CA ALA A 46 47.81 13.12 16.28
C ALA A 46 46.41 13.31 16.88
N ALA A 47 46.29 13.90 18.06
CA ALA A 47 45.00 14.18 18.68
C ALA A 47 44.19 15.19 17.85
N ALA A 48 44.81 16.22 17.26
CA ALA A 48 44.13 17.15 16.37
C ALA A 48 43.58 16.47 15.09
N VAL A 49 44.37 15.56 14.49
CA VAL A 49 43.93 14.79 13.33
C VAL A 49 42.73 13.90 13.68
N VAL A 50 42.81 13.18 14.79
CA VAL A 50 41.68 12.32 15.26
C VAL A 50 40.44 13.15 15.53
N ALA A 51 40.60 14.31 16.23
CA ALA A 51 39.48 15.21 16.50
C ALA A 51 38.83 15.74 15.20
N SER A 52 39.65 16.09 14.19
CA SER A 52 39.18 16.56 12.90
C SER A 52 38.37 15.47 12.16
N ILE A 53 38.81 14.20 12.19
CA ILE A 53 38.12 13.08 11.59
C ILE A 53 36.79 12.82 12.31
N LEU A 54 36.80 12.81 13.65
CA LEU A 54 35.58 12.62 14.45
C LEU A 54 34.57 13.74 14.21
N LEU A 55 35.04 14.99 14.07
CA LEU A 55 34.18 16.13 13.75
C LEU A 55 33.55 15.97 12.36
N ALA A 56 34.33 15.55 11.36
CA ALA A 56 33.82 15.31 10.01
C ALA A 56 32.73 14.23 10.02
N PHE A 57 32.96 13.07 10.66
CA PHE A 57 31.95 12.04 10.83
C PHE A 57 30.70 12.51 11.59
N GLY A 58 30.89 13.35 12.61
CA GLY A 58 29.77 13.93 13.35
C GLY A 58 28.91 14.86 12.50
N ILE A 59 29.51 15.62 11.61
CA ILE A 59 28.80 16.48 10.65
C ILE A 59 28.07 15.62 9.64
N ASP A 60 28.71 14.61 9.05
CA ASP A 60 28.11 13.71 8.06
C ASP A 60 26.91 12.97 8.67
N ALA A 61 27.05 12.40 9.87
CA ALA A 61 25.96 11.72 10.57
C ALA A 61 24.80 12.68 10.89
N TRP A 62 25.08 13.93 11.23
CA TRP A 62 24.03 14.93 11.46
C TRP A 62 23.28 15.29 10.18
N TRP A 63 23.99 15.42 9.05
CA TRP A 63 23.35 15.68 7.74
C TRP A 63 22.49 14.51 7.30
N GLU A 64 22.96 13.27 7.48
CA GLU A 64 22.23 12.06 7.17
C GLU A 64 20.93 11.96 8.01
N ASP A 65 21.01 12.12 9.34
CA ASP A 65 19.83 12.12 10.20
C ASP A 65 18.82 13.23 9.84
N ARG A 66 19.34 14.40 9.41
CA ARG A 66 18.49 15.50 8.94
C ARG A 66 17.78 15.16 7.63
N ALA A 67 18.49 14.57 6.67
CA ALA A 67 17.91 14.13 5.40
C ALA A 67 16.86 13.05 5.61
N ASP A 68 17.15 12.05 6.44
CA ASP A 68 16.22 10.97 6.80
C ASP A 68 14.95 11.52 7.48
N SER A 69 15.10 12.52 8.34
CA SER A 69 13.94 13.14 9.01
C SER A 69 13.03 13.91 8.06
N ILE A 70 13.61 14.54 7.03
CA ILE A 70 12.82 15.21 5.97
C ILE A 70 12.10 14.18 5.12
N GLU A 71 12.80 13.13 4.69
CA GLU A 71 12.23 12.06 3.88
C GLU A 71 11.12 11.33 4.63
N GLU A 72 11.32 11.02 5.92
CA GLU A 72 10.29 10.44 6.78
C GLU A 72 9.03 11.33 6.82
N ALA A 73 9.19 12.65 6.98
CA ALA A 73 8.05 13.57 7.00
C ALA A 73 7.28 13.57 5.66
N GLU A 74 7.98 13.55 4.53
CA GLU A 74 7.35 13.47 3.20
C GLU A 74 6.57 12.17 3.01
N ILE A 75 7.13 11.04 3.44
CA ILE A 75 6.46 9.73 3.42
C ILE A 75 5.20 9.77 4.28
N LEU A 76 5.28 10.27 5.51
CA LEU A 76 4.15 10.35 6.43
C LEU A 76 3.02 11.24 5.87
N MET A 77 3.35 12.37 5.25
CA MET A 77 2.36 13.23 4.60
C MET A 77 1.71 12.56 3.37
N ALA A 78 2.45 11.77 2.61
CA ALA A 78 1.91 11.02 1.49
C ALA A 78 0.95 9.92 1.96
N LEU A 79 1.32 9.16 2.98
CA LEU A 79 0.48 8.13 3.60
C LEU A 79 -0.79 8.72 4.20
N LYS A 80 -0.68 9.85 4.91
CA LYS A 80 -1.86 10.52 5.48
C LYS A 80 -2.87 10.85 4.39
N ARG A 81 -2.45 11.49 3.30
CA ARG A 81 -3.34 11.86 2.18
C ARG A 81 -3.97 10.63 1.52
N GLU A 82 -3.21 9.55 1.34
CA GLU A 82 -3.72 8.30 0.80
C GLU A 82 -4.79 7.70 1.72
N PHE A 83 -4.53 7.64 3.02
CA PHE A 83 -5.47 7.06 3.98
C PHE A 83 -6.72 7.91 4.17
N GLU A 84 -6.61 9.24 4.17
CA GLU A 84 -7.76 10.15 4.20
C GLU A 84 -8.66 9.96 2.96
N ALA A 85 -8.08 9.85 1.77
CA ALA A 85 -8.83 9.56 0.55
C ALA A 85 -9.52 8.19 0.62
N ASN A 86 -8.83 7.18 1.11
CA ASN A 86 -9.38 5.84 1.28
C ASN A 86 -10.53 5.80 2.29
N LEU A 87 -10.50 6.62 3.35
CA LEU A 87 -11.61 6.73 4.29
C LEU A 87 -12.89 7.25 3.62
N VAL A 88 -12.78 8.24 2.74
CA VAL A 88 -13.93 8.76 1.98
C VAL A 88 -14.53 7.65 1.11
N THR A 89 -13.69 6.94 0.36
CA THR A 89 -14.14 5.81 -0.47
C THR A 89 -14.81 4.71 0.36
N LEU A 90 -14.26 4.39 1.54
CA LEU A 90 -14.86 3.40 2.46
C LEU A 90 -16.25 3.86 2.95
N GLU A 91 -16.41 5.12 3.31
CA GLU A 91 -17.70 5.66 3.77
C GLU A 91 -18.77 5.60 2.68
N GLU A 92 -18.41 5.94 1.44
CA GLU A 92 -19.30 5.82 0.28
C GLU A 92 -19.71 4.36 0.03
N GLN A 93 -18.76 3.43 0.11
CA GLN A 93 -19.03 2.02 -0.07
C GLN A 93 -19.88 1.41 1.07
N VAL A 94 -19.69 1.85 2.31
CA VAL A 94 -20.58 1.44 3.42
C VAL A 94 -22.00 1.90 3.17
N ALA A 95 -22.22 3.16 2.75
CA ALA A 95 -23.55 3.69 2.45
C ALA A 95 -24.23 2.89 1.32
N TYR A 96 -23.48 2.56 0.27
CA TYR A 96 -23.95 1.70 -0.82
C TYR A 96 -24.37 0.32 -0.30
N ARG A 97 -23.49 -0.36 0.45
CA ARG A 97 -23.76 -1.68 1.01
C ARG A 97 -24.97 -1.69 1.94
N GLU A 98 -25.17 -0.63 2.73
CA GLU A 98 -26.35 -0.47 3.57
C GLU A 98 -27.65 -0.35 2.75
N ALA A 99 -27.63 0.38 1.64
CA ALA A 99 -28.77 0.53 0.75
C ALA A 99 -29.15 -0.81 0.11
N VAL A 100 -28.19 -1.56 -0.45
CA VAL A 100 -28.44 -2.87 -1.05
C VAL A 100 -28.95 -3.87 -0.01
N ARG A 101 -28.35 -3.89 1.18
CA ARG A 101 -28.82 -4.73 2.30
C ARG A 101 -30.26 -4.41 2.69
N ALA A 102 -30.64 -3.14 2.70
CA ALA A 102 -32.01 -2.72 2.97
C ALA A 102 -32.98 -3.20 1.90
N SER A 103 -32.62 -3.13 0.61
CA SER A 103 -33.38 -3.67 -0.50
C SER A 103 -33.58 -5.18 -0.39
N ALA A 104 -32.49 -5.92 -0.09
CA ALA A 104 -32.55 -7.36 0.15
C ALA A 104 -33.48 -7.71 1.35
N ASN A 105 -33.38 -6.98 2.45
CA ASN A 105 -34.23 -7.17 3.61
C ASN A 105 -35.72 -6.93 3.27
N THR A 106 -36.01 -5.93 2.46
CA THR A 106 -37.39 -5.62 2.01
C THR A 106 -37.97 -6.77 1.20
N ILE A 107 -37.20 -7.33 0.26
CA ILE A 107 -37.59 -8.50 -0.51
C ILE A 107 -37.84 -9.70 0.41
N LEU A 108 -36.96 -9.94 1.39
CA LEU A 108 -37.15 -11.05 2.34
C LEU A 108 -38.39 -10.89 3.22
N GLN A 109 -38.75 -9.66 3.58
CA GLN A 109 -40.01 -9.40 4.29
C GLN A 109 -41.24 -9.68 3.44
N ALA A 110 -41.16 -9.34 2.15
CA ALA A 110 -42.23 -9.68 1.19
C ALA A 110 -42.35 -11.20 0.99
N ALA A 111 -41.23 -11.91 0.80
CA ALA A 111 -41.21 -13.37 0.70
C ALA A 111 -41.77 -14.07 1.95
N ALA A 112 -41.57 -13.44 3.14
CA ALA A 112 -42.17 -13.91 4.40
C ALA A 112 -43.64 -13.53 4.56
N GLY A 113 -44.25 -12.84 3.61
CA GLY A 113 -45.66 -12.38 3.66
C GLY A 113 -45.93 -11.27 4.65
N LYS A 114 -44.88 -10.58 5.13
CA LYS A 114 -45.01 -9.45 6.08
C LYS A 114 -45.44 -8.14 5.41
N ILE A 115 -45.06 -7.96 4.18
CA ILE A 115 -45.40 -6.82 3.33
C ILE A 115 -45.77 -7.30 1.95
N GLN A 116 -46.47 -6.45 1.18
CA GLN A 116 -46.76 -6.66 -0.24
C GLN A 116 -45.92 -5.66 -1.03
N LEU A 117 -45.36 -6.08 -2.15
CA LEU A 117 -44.60 -5.28 -3.09
C LEU A 117 -45.37 -5.17 -4.39
N GLU A 118 -45.48 -3.97 -4.92
CA GLU A 118 -45.92 -3.75 -6.28
C GLU A 118 -44.83 -4.24 -7.26
N PRO A 119 -45.20 -4.77 -8.45
CA PRO A 119 -44.24 -5.31 -9.40
C PRO A 119 -43.09 -4.34 -9.75
N ALA A 120 -43.39 -3.07 -9.97
CA ALA A 120 -42.38 -2.05 -10.29
C ALA A 120 -41.40 -1.79 -9.12
N GLU A 121 -41.89 -1.82 -7.89
CA GLU A 121 -41.04 -1.68 -6.71
C GLU A 121 -40.18 -2.92 -6.50
N PHE A 122 -40.71 -4.11 -6.74
CA PHE A 122 -39.93 -5.34 -6.69
C PHE A 122 -38.80 -5.33 -7.70
N ASP A 123 -39.04 -4.92 -8.96
CA ASP A 123 -38.03 -4.80 -9.99
C ASP A 123 -36.95 -3.80 -9.61
N ARG A 124 -37.30 -2.67 -9.01
CA ARG A 124 -36.36 -1.68 -8.53
C ARG A 124 -35.44 -2.28 -7.45
N LEU A 125 -36.00 -2.97 -6.47
CA LEU A 125 -35.22 -3.65 -5.42
C LEU A 125 -34.32 -4.75 -5.98
N LEU A 126 -34.76 -5.46 -7.02
CA LEU A 126 -33.91 -6.41 -7.74
C LEU A 126 -32.77 -5.70 -8.49
N GLY A 127 -33.04 -4.56 -9.10
CA GLY A 127 -32.03 -3.73 -9.75
C GLY A 127 -30.93 -3.33 -8.77
N ASP A 128 -31.29 -2.90 -7.56
CA ASP A 128 -30.33 -2.56 -6.50
C ASP A 128 -29.42 -3.74 -6.14
N ILE A 129 -29.94 -4.98 -6.12
CA ILE A 129 -29.19 -6.19 -5.74
C ILE A 129 -28.32 -6.71 -6.87
N LEU A 130 -28.77 -6.60 -8.12
CA LEU A 130 -28.02 -7.09 -9.27
C LEU A 130 -26.82 -6.25 -9.65
N TRP A 131 -26.70 -5.07 -9.07
CA TRP A 131 -25.53 -4.22 -9.19
C TRP A 131 -24.59 -4.44 -8.01
N THR A 132 -23.31 -4.67 -8.27
CA THR A 132 -22.29 -4.82 -7.24
C THR A 132 -21.25 -3.71 -7.38
N GLY A 133 -21.17 -2.85 -6.37
CA GLY A 133 -20.05 -1.94 -6.22
C GLY A 133 -18.82 -2.69 -5.71
N TRP A 134 -17.63 -2.23 -6.05
CA TRP A 134 -16.38 -2.74 -5.50
C TRP A 134 -15.60 -1.62 -4.83
N LEU A 135 -14.81 -2.01 -3.86
CA LEU A 135 -13.95 -1.10 -3.11
C LEU A 135 -12.60 -0.95 -3.84
N ASP A 136 -12.34 0.21 -4.42
CA ASP A 136 -11.06 0.53 -5.07
C ASP A 136 -10.26 1.49 -4.19
N LEU A 137 -9.37 0.95 -3.37
CA LEU A 137 -8.53 1.72 -2.47
C LEU A 137 -7.14 1.95 -3.05
N SER A 138 -6.66 3.19 -2.91
CA SER A 138 -5.28 3.51 -3.24
C SER A 138 -4.32 2.88 -2.22
N SER A 139 -3.24 2.28 -2.72
CA SER A 139 -2.16 1.71 -1.91
C SER A 139 -0.77 2.10 -2.44
N GLY A 140 -0.69 3.17 -3.23
CA GLY A 140 0.55 3.58 -3.90
C GLY A 140 1.62 4.07 -2.93
N ALA A 141 1.29 4.91 -1.96
CA ALA A 141 2.23 5.42 -0.97
C ALA A 141 2.66 4.32 0.00
N LEU A 142 1.71 3.54 0.53
CA LEU A 142 2.00 2.41 1.41
C LEU A 142 2.83 1.33 0.69
N GLY A 143 2.45 0.96 -0.52
CA GLY A 143 3.17 -0.01 -1.34
C GLY A 143 4.60 0.45 -1.64
N SER A 144 4.80 1.72 -1.99
CA SER A 144 6.12 2.31 -2.21
C SER A 144 6.99 2.26 -0.96
N LEU A 145 6.45 2.63 0.21
CA LEU A 145 7.16 2.55 1.49
C LEU A 145 7.64 1.13 1.79
N LEU A 146 6.75 0.14 1.66
CA LEU A 146 7.07 -1.25 2.00
C LEU A 146 8.04 -1.88 1.00
N GLN A 147 7.88 -1.62 -0.31
CA GLN A 147 8.73 -2.20 -1.36
C GLN A 147 10.12 -1.58 -1.41
N SER A 148 10.26 -0.30 -1.09
CA SER A 148 11.57 0.38 -1.07
C SER A 148 12.43 0.04 0.15
N GLY A 149 11.87 -0.65 1.16
CA GLY A 149 12.56 -0.92 2.42
C GLY A 149 12.68 0.30 3.35
N LYS A 150 12.07 1.43 2.99
CA LYS A 150 12.13 2.68 3.76
C LYS A 150 11.30 2.68 5.05
N LEU A 151 10.64 1.58 5.35
CA LEU A 151 9.95 1.41 6.64
C LEU A 151 10.91 1.64 7.83
N SER A 152 12.20 1.37 7.65
CA SER A 152 13.24 1.64 8.66
C SER A 152 13.46 3.11 8.96
N LEU A 153 13.04 4.03 8.07
CA LEU A 153 13.09 5.48 8.30
C LEU A 153 12.01 5.94 9.30
N ILE A 154 10.94 5.16 9.47
CA ILE A 154 9.86 5.49 10.41
C ILE A 154 10.37 5.30 11.83
N LYS A 155 10.69 6.42 12.51
CA LYS A 155 11.27 6.42 13.86
C LYS A 155 10.32 5.87 14.92
N ASN A 156 9.02 6.09 14.75
CA ASN A 156 8.01 5.52 15.64
C ASN A 156 7.79 4.04 15.31
N ARG A 157 8.37 3.18 16.14
CA ARG A 157 8.27 1.73 15.97
C ARG A 157 6.83 1.22 15.93
N LYS A 158 5.93 1.77 16.76
CA LYS A 158 4.51 1.35 16.78
C LYS A 158 3.81 1.69 15.48
N LEU A 159 4.08 2.88 14.94
CA LEU A 159 3.57 3.28 13.61
C LEU A 159 4.13 2.35 12.53
N GLY A 160 5.44 2.08 12.53
CA GLY A 160 6.05 1.15 11.58
C GLY A 160 5.42 -0.24 11.61
N GLU A 161 5.19 -0.81 12.81
CA GLU A 161 4.52 -2.10 12.98
C GLU A 161 3.07 -2.05 12.48
N HIS A 162 2.36 -0.96 12.72
CA HIS A 162 0.98 -0.77 12.25
C HIS A 162 0.91 -0.66 10.72
N LEU A 163 1.78 0.14 10.10
CA LEU A 163 1.88 0.27 8.64
C LEU A 163 2.22 -1.06 7.97
N ALA A 164 3.13 -1.84 8.54
CA ALA A 164 3.49 -3.17 8.04
C ALA A 164 2.33 -4.17 8.08
N ALA A 165 1.36 -3.99 8.98
CA ALA A 165 0.21 -4.86 9.12
C ALA A 165 -0.97 -4.47 8.21
N LEU A 166 -1.02 -3.23 7.70
CA LEU A 166 -2.13 -2.74 6.87
C LEU A 166 -2.40 -3.57 5.61
N PRO A 167 -1.39 -4.08 4.86
CA PRO A 167 -1.64 -4.91 3.68
C PRO A 167 -2.50 -6.14 3.98
N TYR A 168 -2.35 -6.74 5.17
CA TYR A 168 -3.19 -7.86 5.55
C TYR A 168 -4.68 -7.49 5.62
N TRP A 169 -5.01 -6.32 6.15
CA TRP A 169 -6.40 -5.85 6.27
C TRP A 169 -6.98 -5.45 4.91
N LEU A 170 -6.20 -4.75 4.07
CA LEU A 170 -6.57 -4.42 2.70
C LEU A 170 -6.88 -5.70 1.90
N ASP A 171 -6.01 -6.68 1.97
CA ASP A 171 -6.12 -7.96 1.29
C ASP A 171 -7.30 -8.81 1.83
N SER A 172 -7.53 -8.75 3.14
CA SER A 172 -8.67 -9.42 3.77
C SER A 172 -10.01 -8.85 3.28
N THR A 173 -10.10 -7.55 3.16
CA THR A 173 -11.29 -6.87 2.63
C THR A 173 -11.52 -7.20 1.14
N ALA A 174 -10.46 -7.15 0.34
CA ALA A 174 -10.54 -7.53 -1.09
C ALA A 174 -10.99 -8.98 -1.30
N ARG A 175 -10.62 -9.91 -0.43
CA ARG A 175 -11.08 -11.31 -0.49
C ARG A 175 -12.58 -11.47 -0.23
N VAL A 176 -13.17 -10.64 0.62
CA VAL A 176 -14.63 -10.66 0.85
C VAL A 176 -15.34 -10.31 -0.46
N GLU A 177 -14.90 -9.26 -1.12
CA GLU A 177 -15.47 -8.82 -2.40
C GLU A 177 -15.26 -9.83 -3.53
N GLU A 178 -14.08 -10.42 -3.65
CA GLU A 178 -13.83 -11.47 -4.64
C GLU A 178 -14.77 -12.65 -4.47
N PHE A 179 -15.10 -13.00 -3.24
CA PHE A 179 -16.03 -14.09 -2.95
C PHE A 179 -17.47 -13.74 -3.32
N GLU A 180 -17.92 -12.51 -3.10
CA GLU A 180 -19.22 -12.01 -3.54
C GLU A 180 -19.32 -11.98 -5.07
N LEU A 181 -18.34 -11.38 -5.75
CA LEU A 181 -18.31 -11.33 -7.22
C LEU A 181 -18.36 -12.72 -7.84
N ARG A 182 -17.66 -13.69 -7.27
CA ARG A 182 -17.70 -15.06 -7.76
C ARG A 182 -19.09 -15.68 -7.65
N ARG A 183 -19.83 -15.42 -6.56
CA ARG A 183 -21.20 -15.89 -6.41
C ARG A 183 -22.15 -15.19 -7.35
N LEU A 184 -21.98 -13.91 -7.57
CA LEU A 184 -22.77 -13.18 -8.56
C LEU A 184 -22.65 -13.85 -9.93
N ASP A 185 -21.44 -14.16 -10.38
CA ASP A 185 -21.17 -14.78 -11.66
C ASP A 185 -21.63 -16.24 -11.76
N THR A 186 -21.45 -17.04 -10.71
CA THR A 186 -21.70 -18.47 -10.75
C THR A 186 -23.12 -18.86 -10.43
N ASP A 187 -23.81 -18.09 -9.60
CA ASP A 187 -25.12 -18.46 -9.07
C ASP A 187 -26.23 -17.47 -9.44
N GLN A 188 -25.97 -16.16 -9.29
CA GLN A 188 -27.02 -15.15 -9.44
C GLN A 188 -27.29 -14.82 -10.90
N PHE A 189 -26.33 -14.45 -11.70
CA PHE A 189 -26.55 -14.12 -13.11
C PHE A 189 -27.15 -15.28 -13.92
N PRO A 190 -26.70 -16.53 -13.78
CA PRO A 190 -27.37 -17.66 -14.41
C PRO A 190 -28.83 -17.79 -13.98
N PHE A 191 -29.12 -17.66 -12.68
CA PHE A 191 -30.48 -17.75 -12.19
C PHE A 191 -31.39 -16.63 -12.75
N PHE A 192 -30.95 -15.38 -12.64
CA PHE A 192 -31.76 -14.24 -13.11
C PHE A 192 -31.91 -14.20 -14.61
N SER A 193 -30.92 -14.65 -15.40
CA SER A 193 -31.04 -14.75 -16.86
C SER A 193 -32.10 -15.77 -17.31
N GLU A 194 -32.37 -16.77 -16.49
CA GLU A 194 -33.37 -17.81 -16.76
C GLU A 194 -34.76 -17.41 -16.24
N HIS A 195 -34.84 -16.72 -15.10
CA HIS A 195 -36.12 -16.54 -14.38
C HIS A 195 -36.65 -15.10 -14.40
N ALA A 196 -35.86 -14.12 -14.87
CA ALA A 196 -36.26 -12.73 -14.89
C ALA A 196 -36.03 -12.07 -16.26
N TYR A 197 -36.82 -11.05 -16.55
CA TYR A 197 -36.63 -10.23 -17.75
C TYR A 197 -35.70 -9.08 -17.45
N LEU A 198 -34.38 -9.34 -17.53
CA LEU A 198 -33.30 -8.43 -17.13
C LEU A 198 -33.39 -7.04 -17.77
N PRO A 199 -33.78 -6.83 -19.06
CA PRO A 199 -33.91 -5.48 -19.60
C PRO A 199 -34.90 -4.60 -18.83
N GLN A 200 -35.96 -5.16 -18.28
CA GLN A 200 -36.92 -4.44 -17.45
C GLN A 200 -36.30 -4.04 -16.11
N ILE A 201 -35.61 -4.97 -15.46
CA ILE A 201 -34.99 -4.77 -14.17
C ILE A 201 -33.85 -3.74 -14.30
N TYR A 202 -32.98 -3.87 -15.29
CA TYR A 202 -31.87 -2.89 -15.50
C TYR A 202 -32.38 -1.49 -15.82
N ASN A 203 -33.55 -1.34 -16.40
CA ASN A 203 -34.16 -0.03 -16.64
C ASN A 203 -34.69 0.65 -15.36
N THR A 204 -34.79 -0.09 -14.24
CA THR A 204 -35.14 0.49 -12.94
C THR A 204 -33.93 0.97 -12.14
N TYR A 205 -32.72 0.68 -12.63
CA TYR A 205 -31.50 1.09 -11.97
C TYR A 205 -31.45 2.61 -11.83
N THR A 206 -31.27 3.05 -10.60
CA THR A 206 -31.06 4.45 -10.26
C THR A 206 -29.67 4.61 -9.68
N ASP A 207 -29.06 5.80 -9.85
CA ASP A 207 -27.76 6.09 -9.29
C ASP A 207 -27.76 5.82 -7.77
N GLN A 208 -26.98 4.81 -7.37
CA GLN A 208 -26.80 4.45 -5.96
C GLN A 208 -25.55 5.14 -5.40
N PRO A 209 -25.55 5.53 -4.13
CA PRO A 209 -24.35 6.02 -3.48
C PRO A 209 -23.20 5.00 -3.63
N GLY A 210 -22.00 5.45 -4.00
CA GLY A 210 -20.83 4.58 -4.13
C GLY A 210 -20.66 3.86 -5.48
N THR A 211 -21.56 4.06 -6.44
CA THR A 211 -21.39 3.50 -7.80
C THR A 211 -20.47 4.34 -8.69
N GLY A 212 -19.98 5.48 -8.19
CA GLY A 212 -19.14 6.40 -8.95
C GLY A 212 -19.85 7.05 -10.14
N ASP A 213 -19.08 7.64 -11.03
CA ASP A 213 -19.56 8.26 -12.29
C ASP A 213 -19.94 7.21 -13.36
N TYR A 214 -20.46 6.05 -12.96
CA TYR A 214 -20.94 5.09 -13.96
C TYR A 214 -22.12 5.69 -14.71
N PRO A 215 -22.02 5.89 -16.02
CA PRO A 215 -23.12 6.46 -16.79
C PRO A 215 -24.30 5.51 -16.67
N ASN A 216 -25.45 6.04 -16.26
CA ASN A 216 -26.72 5.32 -16.31
C ASN A 216 -26.83 4.65 -17.69
N PRO A 217 -26.87 3.31 -17.77
CA PRO A 217 -26.94 2.66 -19.07
C PRO A 217 -28.16 3.19 -19.81
N SER A 218 -27.96 3.52 -21.08
CA SER A 218 -29.07 3.90 -21.97
C SER A 218 -30.16 2.87 -21.80
N ALA A 219 -31.40 3.33 -21.59
CA ALA A 219 -32.52 2.44 -21.38
C ALA A 219 -32.54 1.31 -22.43
N LEU A 220 -32.54 0.06 -21.95
CA LEU A 220 -32.56 -1.09 -22.82
C LEU A 220 -33.94 -1.21 -23.47
N PRO A 221 -34.02 -1.59 -24.74
CA PRO A 221 -35.32 -1.83 -25.40
C PRO A 221 -36.02 -3.00 -24.72
N THR A 222 -37.25 -2.75 -24.25
CA THR A 222 -38.08 -3.78 -23.65
C THR A 222 -39.19 -4.18 -24.66
N SER A 223 -39.35 -5.47 -24.91
CA SER A 223 -40.39 -6.03 -25.80
C SER A 223 -41.63 -6.43 -25.05
N GLU A 224 -41.55 -6.59 -23.74
CA GLU A 224 -42.64 -7.07 -22.89
C GLU A 224 -42.48 -6.49 -21.47
N THR A 225 -43.55 -6.55 -20.69
CA THR A 225 -43.53 -6.27 -19.26
C THR A 225 -43.93 -7.52 -18.52
N ARG A 226 -43.15 -7.93 -17.53
CA ARG A 226 -43.36 -9.10 -16.69
C ARG A 226 -43.55 -8.70 -15.23
N ASP A 227 -44.40 -9.46 -14.56
CA ASP A 227 -44.48 -9.43 -13.11
C ASP A 227 -43.51 -10.49 -12.56
N HIS A 228 -42.50 -10.06 -11.86
CA HIS A 228 -41.48 -10.93 -11.27
C HIS A 228 -41.76 -11.29 -9.80
N THR A 229 -42.90 -10.86 -9.25
CA THR A 229 -43.23 -11.11 -7.83
C THR A 229 -43.45 -12.59 -7.49
N ASP A 230 -43.66 -13.45 -8.51
CA ASP A 230 -43.69 -14.91 -8.37
C ASP A 230 -42.38 -15.49 -7.84
N LEU A 231 -41.24 -14.80 -8.06
CA LEU A 231 -39.93 -15.15 -7.48
C LEU A 231 -39.94 -15.16 -5.95
N LEU A 232 -40.79 -14.38 -5.31
CA LEU A 232 -40.96 -14.39 -3.85
C LEU A 232 -41.38 -15.77 -3.29
N GLN A 233 -41.95 -16.64 -4.11
CA GLN A 233 -42.30 -18.01 -3.74
C GLN A 233 -41.23 -19.03 -4.15
N ASN A 234 -40.18 -18.59 -4.86
CA ASN A 234 -39.10 -19.47 -5.29
C ASN A 234 -38.06 -19.62 -4.18
N ARG A 235 -37.95 -20.85 -3.64
CA ARG A 235 -37.02 -21.13 -2.52
C ARG A 235 -35.55 -20.81 -2.86
N LYS A 236 -35.12 -21.06 -4.10
CA LYS A 236 -33.73 -20.77 -4.52
C LYS A 236 -33.48 -19.26 -4.52
N PHE A 237 -34.45 -18.51 -5.08
CA PHE A 237 -34.40 -17.04 -5.05
C PHE A 237 -34.29 -16.50 -3.62
N VAL A 238 -35.21 -16.89 -2.74
CA VAL A 238 -35.20 -16.43 -1.34
C VAL A 238 -33.87 -16.79 -0.65
N GLY A 239 -33.33 -17.97 -0.94
CA GLY A 239 -32.01 -18.38 -0.45
C GLY A 239 -30.88 -17.47 -0.94
N MET A 240 -30.89 -17.13 -2.22
CA MET A 240 -29.89 -16.21 -2.81
C MET A 240 -29.98 -14.82 -2.18
N ILE A 241 -31.18 -14.23 -2.06
CA ILE A 241 -31.36 -12.92 -1.41
C ILE A 241 -30.95 -12.95 0.07
N SER A 242 -31.16 -14.07 0.75
CA SER A 242 -30.70 -14.20 2.15
C SER A 242 -29.17 -14.21 2.27
N ILE A 243 -28.49 -14.85 1.32
CA ILE A 243 -27.04 -14.86 1.24
C ILE A 243 -26.54 -13.44 0.94
N GLU A 244 -27.11 -12.77 -0.05
CA GLU A 244 -26.78 -11.41 -0.44
C GLU A 244 -26.89 -10.43 0.74
N HIS A 245 -28.00 -10.49 1.46
CA HIS A 245 -28.19 -9.70 2.67
C HIS A 245 -27.05 -9.92 3.69
N ASN A 246 -26.64 -11.17 3.89
CA ASN A 246 -25.57 -11.50 4.84
C ASN A 246 -24.20 -11.06 4.35
N ASP A 247 -23.93 -11.18 3.04
CA ASP A 247 -22.67 -10.76 2.44
C ASP A 247 -22.44 -9.25 2.58
N HIS A 248 -23.48 -8.45 2.32
CA HIS A 248 -23.38 -7.02 2.57
C HIS A 248 -23.14 -6.71 4.05
N ASN A 249 -23.71 -7.49 4.97
CA ASN A 249 -23.45 -7.33 6.39
C ASN A 249 -21.98 -7.63 6.73
N ASP A 250 -21.42 -8.71 6.18
CA ASP A 250 -20.03 -9.11 6.39
C ASP A 250 -19.05 -8.10 5.75
N ALA A 251 -19.38 -7.56 4.57
CA ALA A 251 -18.61 -6.51 3.92
C ALA A 251 -18.58 -5.23 4.77
N ILE A 252 -19.74 -4.75 5.26
CA ILE A 252 -19.84 -3.58 6.13
C ILE A 252 -19.00 -3.77 7.40
N TRP A 253 -19.05 -4.95 7.99
CA TRP A 253 -18.23 -5.28 9.18
C TRP A 253 -16.72 -5.24 8.84
N SER A 254 -16.32 -5.83 7.73
CA SER A 254 -14.92 -5.82 7.26
C SER A 254 -14.42 -4.40 6.97
N TYR A 255 -15.23 -3.57 6.32
CA TYR A 255 -14.95 -2.15 6.06
C TYR A 255 -14.80 -1.36 7.36
N GLY A 256 -15.63 -1.64 8.35
CA GLY A 256 -15.54 -1.03 9.67
C GLY A 256 -14.20 -1.30 10.36
N ILE A 257 -13.70 -2.53 10.27
CA ILE A 257 -12.36 -2.88 10.79
C ILE A 257 -11.27 -2.11 10.04
N LEU A 258 -11.31 -2.12 8.70
CA LEU A 258 -10.31 -1.42 7.90
C LEU A 258 -10.33 0.08 8.17
N LYS A 259 -11.51 0.69 8.30
CA LYS A 259 -11.68 2.09 8.70
C LYS A 259 -10.95 2.40 10.00
N GLU A 260 -11.18 1.59 11.05
CA GLU A 260 -10.49 1.74 12.35
C GLU A 260 -8.96 1.70 12.21
N LYS A 261 -8.44 0.80 11.35
CA LYS A 261 -6.99 0.68 11.14
C LYS A 261 -6.42 1.91 10.41
N LEU A 262 -7.12 2.45 9.41
CA LEU A 262 -6.71 3.66 8.71
C LEU A 262 -6.78 4.90 9.62
N GLU A 263 -7.85 5.06 10.39
CA GLU A 263 -7.99 6.15 11.37
C GLU A 263 -6.88 6.10 12.42
N THR A 264 -6.54 4.91 12.91
CA THR A 264 -5.43 4.72 13.84
C THR A 264 -4.10 5.14 13.22
N ALA A 265 -3.84 4.74 11.97
CA ALA A 265 -2.63 5.14 11.24
C ALA A 265 -2.54 6.66 11.08
N ILE A 266 -3.62 7.31 10.66
CA ILE A 266 -3.69 8.77 10.48
C ILE A 266 -3.39 9.47 11.81
N HIS A 267 -4.04 9.06 12.90
CA HIS A 267 -3.80 9.66 14.22
C HIS A 267 -2.35 9.54 14.68
N MET A 268 -1.73 8.37 14.46
CA MET A 268 -0.31 8.16 14.79
C MET A 268 0.60 9.03 13.92
N ILE A 269 0.31 9.16 12.62
CA ILE A 269 1.05 10.02 11.69
C ILE A 269 0.94 11.50 12.13
N GLU A 270 -0.24 11.96 12.45
CA GLU A 270 -0.47 13.35 12.92
C GLU A 270 0.30 13.66 14.19
N SER A 271 0.32 12.72 15.14
CA SER A 271 1.10 12.85 16.37
C SER A 271 2.60 12.98 16.09
N GLU A 272 3.13 12.21 15.13
CA GLU A 272 4.55 12.28 14.74
C GLU A 272 4.89 13.58 14.02
N LEU A 273 4.02 14.07 13.14
CA LEU A 273 4.22 15.32 12.43
C LEU A 273 4.16 16.53 13.36
N ALA A 274 3.21 16.56 14.32
CA ALA A 274 3.08 17.62 15.30
C ALA A 274 4.25 17.69 16.28
N GLY A 275 4.90 16.58 16.57
CA GLY A 275 6.10 16.55 17.46
C GLY A 275 7.37 17.10 16.82
N ARG A 276 7.33 17.50 15.54
CA ARG A 276 8.46 18.02 14.76
C ARG A 276 8.44 19.54 14.60
N GLU A 277 7.30 20.19 14.87
CA GLU A 277 7.16 21.65 14.92
C GLU A 277 7.68 22.20 16.26
#